data_85a3da150f8b3659337f91dd9c11c558
#
_entry.id   85a3da150f8b3659337f91dd9c11c558
#
_cell.length_a   1.000
_cell.length_b   1.000
_cell.length_c   1.000
_cell.angle_alpha   90.00
_cell.angle_beta   90.00
_cell.angle_gamma   90.00
#
_symmetry.space_group_name_H-M   'P 1'
#
loop_
_entity.id
_entity.type
_entity.pdbx_description
1 polymer ?
#
loop_
_entity_poly.entity_id
_entity_poly.type
_entity_poly.pdbx_seq_one_letter_code
_entity_poly.pdbx_strand_id
1 'polypeptide(L)'
;GYTTSVIDISSVALNQATKSAQSQKVELECIYWDIEKNLLPPERTWDIALLTLFLNRGVLLTANEYLNSQGILLFAQPTKKNLERHQHPSERFLLDPSEIFEISENLAGMEILHVDEGWRRSERHEAWLACKKII
;
A
#
# COMPACT_ATOMS: atom_id res chain seq x y z
N GLY A 1 3.79 -21.39 -1.66
CA GLY A 1 3.80 -19.97 -1.99
C GLY A 1 2.48 -19.30 -1.71
N TYR A 2 2.45 -17.99 -1.85
CA TYR A 2 1.22 -17.22 -1.70
C TYR A 2 0.46 -17.14 -3.02
N THR A 3 -0.88 -17.14 -2.93
CA THR A 3 -1.71 -16.70 -4.05
C THR A 3 -1.69 -15.19 -4.07
N THR A 4 -1.29 -14.60 -5.20
CA THR A 4 -1.05 -13.16 -5.29
C THR A 4 -2.08 -12.50 -6.20
N SER A 5 -2.68 -11.41 -5.72
CA SER A 5 -3.55 -10.54 -6.51
C SER A 5 -2.91 -9.17 -6.65
N VAL A 6 -3.02 -8.57 -7.83
CA VAL A 6 -2.69 -7.17 -8.04
C VAL A 6 -3.94 -6.39 -8.46
N ILE A 7 -4.15 -5.25 -7.84
CA ILE A 7 -5.31 -4.40 -8.09
C ILE A 7 -4.82 -3.08 -8.67
N ASP A 8 -5.35 -2.70 -9.82
CA ASP A 8 -5.02 -1.44 -10.48
C ASP A 8 -6.17 -0.99 -11.38
N ILE A 9 -6.29 0.30 -11.60
CA ILE A 9 -7.20 0.89 -12.58
C ILE A 9 -6.58 0.95 -13.99
N SER A 10 -5.28 0.80 -14.08
CA SER A 10 -4.56 0.85 -15.35
C SER A 10 -4.51 -0.53 -15.99
N SER A 11 -5.22 -0.69 -17.11
CA SER A 11 -5.14 -1.92 -17.91
C SER A 11 -3.73 -2.16 -18.46
N VAL A 12 -2.99 -1.10 -18.75
CA VAL A 12 -1.59 -1.18 -19.20
C VAL A 12 -0.71 -1.75 -18.09
N ALA A 13 -0.85 -1.27 -16.85
CA ALA A 13 -0.11 -1.77 -15.71
C ALA A 13 -0.43 -3.25 -15.43
N LEU A 14 -1.71 -3.62 -15.50
CA LEU A 14 -2.13 -5.02 -15.31
C LEU A 14 -1.59 -5.94 -16.41
N ASN A 15 -1.57 -5.48 -17.67
CA ASN A 15 -0.98 -6.24 -18.78
C ASN A 15 0.53 -6.43 -18.59
N GLN A 16 1.24 -5.42 -18.14
CA GLN A 16 2.66 -5.51 -17.81
C GLN A 16 2.91 -6.50 -16.67
N ALA A 17 2.10 -6.45 -15.62
CA ALA A 17 2.19 -7.38 -14.50
C ALA A 17 1.94 -8.83 -14.96
N THR A 18 0.94 -9.05 -15.81
CA THR A 18 0.66 -10.37 -16.39
C THR A 18 1.82 -10.90 -17.19
N LYS A 19 2.43 -10.08 -18.05
CA LYS A 19 3.61 -10.47 -18.83
C LYS A 19 4.80 -10.81 -17.94
N SER A 20 5.04 -10.01 -16.91
CA SER A 20 6.12 -10.28 -15.94
C SER A 20 5.90 -11.59 -15.21
N ALA A 21 4.66 -11.86 -14.78
CA ALA A 21 4.30 -13.11 -14.11
C ALA A 21 4.54 -14.32 -15.03
N GLN A 22 4.13 -14.23 -16.30
CA GLN A 22 4.36 -15.27 -17.30
C GLN A 22 5.85 -15.54 -17.52
N SER A 23 6.66 -14.48 -17.63
CA SER A 23 8.11 -14.63 -17.82
C SER A 23 8.80 -15.26 -16.60
N GLN A 24 8.28 -15.00 -15.40
CA GLN A 24 8.78 -15.58 -14.15
C GLN A 24 8.12 -16.93 -13.81
N LYS A 25 7.19 -17.41 -14.64
CA LYS A 25 6.45 -18.66 -14.44
C LYS A 25 5.73 -18.70 -13.08
N VAL A 26 5.11 -17.59 -12.69
CA VAL A 26 4.30 -17.48 -11.48
C VAL A 26 2.87 -17.11 -11.84
N GLU A 27 1.93 -17.53 -11.00
CA GLU A 27 0.53 -17.16 -11.14
C GLU A 27 0.26 -15.81 -10.50
N LEU A 28 -0.55 -14.99 -11.17
CA LEU A 28 -0.94 -13.68 -10.69
C LEU A 28 -2.39 -13.40 -11.08
N GLU A 29 -3.24 -13.10 -10.10
CA GLU A 29 -4.58 -12.63 -10.36
C GLU A 29 -4.54 -11.11 -10.55
N CYS A 30 -4.99 -10.64 -11.71
CA CYS A 30 -5.07 -9.21 -12.01
C CYS A 30 -6.51 -8.74 -11.88
N ILE A 31 -6.75 -7.77 -11.01
CA ILE A 31 -8.08 -7.22 -10.74
C ILE A 31 -8.12 -5.77 -11.22
N TYR A 32 -8.95 -5.50 -12.24
CA TYR A 32 -9.24 -4.13 -12.67
C TYR A 32 -10.27 -3.53 -11.70
N TRP A 33 -9.88 -2.48 -10.98
CA TRP A 33 -10.74 -1.87 -9.98
C TRP A 33 -10.39 -0.41 -9.74
N ASP A 34 -11.42 0.44 -9.67
CA ASP A 34 -11.25 1.85 -9.34
C ASP A 34 -11.38 2.04 -7.82
N ILE A 35 -10.25 2.01 -7.15
CA ILE A 35 -10.17 2.14 -5.69
C ILE A 35 -10.62 3.52 -5.21
N GLU A 36 -10.44 4.57 -6.02
CA GLU A 36 -10.87 5.91 -5.65
C GLU A 36 -12.39 6.04 -5.56
N LYS A 37 -13.11 5.25 -6.36
CA LYS A 37 -14.58 5.24 -6.35
C LYS A 37 -15.17 4.26 -5.36
N ASN A 38 -14.56 3.09 -5.20
CA ASN A 38 -15.12 1.96 -4.46
C ASN A 38 -14.06 1.28 -3.60
N LEU A 39 -13.36 1.96 -2.77
CA LEU A 39 -12.23 1.49 -1.95
C LEU A 39 -11.63 0.14 -2.40
N LEU A 40 -12.21 -0.99 -1.99
CA LEU A 40 -11.74 -2.32 -2.40
C LEU A 40 -12.91 -3.21 -2.81
N PRO A 41 -12.64 -4.28 -3.61
CA PRO A 41 -13.69 -5.23 -3.97
C PRO A 41 -14.38 -5.78 -2.72
N PRO A 42 -15.71 -5.71 -2.64
CA PRO A 42 -16.43 -6.23 -1.50
C PRO A 42 -16.24 -7.75 -1.37
N GLU A 43 -16.34 -8.26 -0.15
CA GLU A 43 -16.25 -9.69 0.16
C GLU A 43 -14.89 -10.35 -0.15
N ARG A 44 -13.86 -9.54 -0.41
CA ARG A 44 -12.50 -10.04 -0.63
C ARG A 44 -11.62 -9.66 0.55
N THR A 45 -10.89 -10.65 1.07
CA THR A 45 -9.91 -10.45 2.15
C THR A 45 -8.60 -11.15 1.82
N TRP A 46 -7.52 -10.65 2.41
CA TRP A 46 -6.17 -11.14 2.16
C TRP A 46 -5.41 -11.35 3.46
N ASP A 47 -4.42 -12.24 3.43
CA ASP A 47 -3.53 -12.47 4.57
C ASP A 47 -2.45 -11.39 4.65
N ILE A 48 -2.05 -10.85 3.50
CA ILE A 48 -1.07 -9.77 3.40
C ILE A 48 -1.55 -8.76 2.37
N ALA A 49 -1.54 -7.50 2.74
CA ALA A 49 -1.74 -6.40 1.82
C ALA A 49 -0.47 -5.55 1.76
N LEU A 50 0.01 -5.27 0.56
CA LEU A 50 1.19 -4.45 0.31
C LEU A 50 0.78 -3.22 -0.49
N LEU A 51 0.98 -2.04 0.09
CA LEU A 51 0.71 -0.75 -0.53
C LEU A 51 2.03 0.02 -0.66
N THR A 52 2.54 0.15 -1.87
CA THR A 52 3.75 0.91 -2.16
C THR A 52 3.52 1.84 -3.33
N LEU A 53 4.01 3.06 -3.24
CA LEU A 53 3.84 4.10 -4.27
C LEU A 53 2.36 4.28 -4.66
N PHE A 54 1.49 4.11 -3.69
CA PHE A 54 0.05 4.24 -3.82
C PHE A 54 -0.49 4.92 -2.56
N LEU A 55 -1.01 6.13 -2.70
CA LEU A 55 -1.54 6.90 -1.58
C LEU A 55 -3.04 7.07 -1.70
N ASN A 56 -3.76 6.32 -0.88
CA ASN A 56 -5.18 6.51 -0.64
C ASN A 56 -5.43 6.30 0.85
N ARG A 57 -5.68 7.37 1.55
CA ARG A 57 -5.85 7.35 3.01
C ARG A 57 -7.07 6.54 3.43
N GLY A 58 -8.14 6.54 2.62
CA GLY A 58 -9.32 5.73 2.88
C GLY A 58 -9.00 4.23 2.86
N VAL A 59 -8.26 3.76 1.87
CA VAL A 59 -7.81 2.37 1.80
C VAL A 59 -6.95 2.02 3.00
N LEU A 60 -6.03 2.91 3.37
CA LEU A 60 -5.14 2.67 4.50
C LEU A 60 -5.90 2.56 5.83
N LEU A 61 -6.84 3.48 6.07
CA LEU A 61 -7.60 3.52 7.32
C LEU A 61 -8.63 2.39 7.44
N THR A 62 -9.00 1.73 6.35
CA THR A 62 -9.94 0.62 6.34
C THR A 62 -9.23 -0.75 6.24
N ALA A 63 -7.97 -0.82 6.59
CA ALA A 63 -7.18 -2.05 6.45
C ALA A 63 -7.80 -3.25 7.18
N ASN A 64 -8.44 -3.03 8.31
CA ASN A 64 -9.11 -4.09 9.05
C ASN A 64 -10.30 -4.73 8.29
N GLU A 65 -10.82 -4.07 7.27
CA GLU A 65 -11.96 -4.59 6.49
C GLU A 65 -11.53 -5.59 5.42
N TYR A 66 -10.33 -5.41 4.85
CA TYR A 66 -9.86 -6.28 3.77
C TYR A 66 -8.76 -7.25 4.18
N LEU A 67 -8.40 -7.29 5.45
CA LEU A 67 -7.45 -8.27 5.95
C LEU A 67 -8.18 -9.40 6.67
N ASN A 68 -7.67 -10.61 6.48
CA ASN A 68 -8.07 -11.76 7.28
C ASN A 68 -7.65 -11.57 8.75
N SER A 69 -8.23 -12.36 9.66
CA SER A 69 -7.77 -12.41 11.04
C SER A 69 -6.25 -12.63 11.10
N GLN A 70 -5.54 -11.83 11.87
CA GLN A 70 -4.07 -11.85 11.97
C GLN A 70 -3.35 -11.44 10.67
N GLY A 71 -4.08 -10.91 9.68
CA GLY A 71 -3.50 -10.43 8.43
C GLY A 71 -2.60 -9.22 8.61
N ILE A 72 -1.65 -9.05 7.71
CA ILE A 72 -0.59 -8.03 7.79
C ILE A 72 -0.79 -6.98 6.71
N LEU A 73 -0.70 -5.71 7.10
CA LEU A 73 -0.55 -4.58 6.18
C LEU A 73 0.90 -4.12 6.17
N LEU A 74 1.46 -3.99 4.98
CA LEU A 74 2.75 -3.35 4.75
C LEU A 74 2.54 -2.12 3.87
N PHE A 75 3.01 -0.98 4.32
CA PHE A 75 2.83 0.29 3.61
C PHE A 75 4.15 1.06 3.57
N ALA A 76 4.46 1.60 2.39
CA ALA A 76 5.61 2.48 2.21
C ALA A 76 5.22 3.58 1.22
N GLN A 77 5.41 4.83 1.61
CA GLN A 77 5.06 5.98 0.79
C GLN A 77 6.03 7.13 1.01
N PRO A 78 6.49 7.79 -0.07
CA PRO A 78 7.29 8.99 0.06
C PRO A 78 6.54 10.13 0.76
N THR A 79 7.28 10.97 1.46
CA THR A 79 6.77 12.19 2.09
C THR A 79 7.12 13.44 1.27
N LYS A 80 6.49 14.56 1.61
CA LYS A 80 6.78 15.86 0.99
C LYS A 80 8.22 16.31 1.17
N LYS A 81 8.97 15.74 2.12
CA LYS A 81 10.42 16.03 2.25
C LYS A 81 11.22 15.62 1.02
N ASN A 82 10.70 14.68 0.21
CA ASN A 82 11.33 14.34 -1.06
C ASN A 82 11.52 15.56 -1.96
N LEU A 83 10.63 16.53 -1.88
CA LEU A 83 10.68 17.74 -2.72
C LEU A 83 11.89 18.63 -2.40
N GLU A 84 12.57 18.40 -1.28
CA GLU A 84 13.86 19.06 -0.98
C GLU A 84 14.98 18.59 -1.93
N ARG A 85 14.88 17.40 -2.49
CA ARG A 85 15.92 16.77 -3.32
C ARG A 85 15.43 16.32 -4.70
N HIS A 86 14.11 16.14 -4.89
CA HIS A 86 13.51 15.57 -6.09
C HIS A 86 12.32 16.40 -6.54
N GLN A 87 12.05 16.41 -7.85
CA GLN A 87 10.88 17.08 -8.40
C GLN A 87 9.63 16.18 -8.42
N HIS A 88 9.83 14.88 -8.32
CA HIS A 88 8.75 13.89 -8.40
C HIS A 88 8.83 12.90 -7.22
N PRO A 89 7.69 12.30 -6.85
CA PRO A 89 6.33 12.56 -7.32
C PRO A 89 5.81 13.93 -6.90
N SER A 90 4.70 14.37 -7.54
CA SER A 90 4.08 15.65 -7.18
C SER A 90 3.46 15.60 -5.79
N GLU A 91 3.28 16.77 -5.18
CA GLU A 91 2.85 16.94 -3.79
C GLU A 91 1.59 16.14 -3.41
N ARG A 92 0.63 16.03 -4.32
CA ARG A 92 -0.64 15.31 -4.07
C ARG A 92 -0.47 13.82 -3.79
N PHE A 93 0.66 13.23 -4.20
CA PHE A 93 0.97 11.81 -4.00
C PHE A 93 1.89 11.58 -2.80
N LEU A 94 2.15 12.61 -2.01
CA LEU A 94 3.09 12.56 -0.90
C LEU A 94 2.37 12.75 0.43
N LEU A 95 2.84 12.02 1.45
CA LEU A 95 2.39 12.22 2.82
C LEU A 95 2.98 13.51 3.38
N ASP A 96 2.23 14.17 4.26
CA ASP A 96 2.81 15.24 5.06
C ASP A 96 3.89 14.68 5.99
N PRO A 97 4.92 15.46 6.35
CA PRO A 97 5.89 15.03 7.36
C PRO A 97 5.17 14.64 8.65
N SER A 98 5.54 13.48 9.20
CA SER A 98 4.99 12.91 10.43
C SER A 98 3.53 12.43 10.35
N GLU A 99 2.88 12.54 9.22
CA GLU A 99 1.49 12.06 9.05
C GLU A 99 1.35 10.57 9.33
N ILE A 100 2.37 9.75 9.02
CA ILE A 100 2.31 8.30 9.24
C ILE A 100 2.06 7.94 10.70
N PHE A 101 2.56 8.74 11.64
CA PHE A 101 2.38 8.49 13.06
C PHE A 101 0.93 8.75 13.48
N GLU A 102 0.31 9.80 12.94
CA GLU A 102 -1.12 10.08 13.16
C GLU A 102 -1.98 8.98 12.55
N ILE A 103 -1.66 8.53 11.33
CA ILE A 103 -2.36 7.43 10.68
C ILE A 103 -2.28 6.17 11.55
N SER A 104 -1.08 5.82 12.04
CA SER A 104 -0.90 4.61 12.84
C SER A 104 -1.74 4.61 14.11
N GLU A 105 -1.94 5.77 14.73
CA GLU A 105 -2.75 5.92 15.93
C GLU A 105 -4.26 5.77 15.66
N ASN A 106 -4.68 5.94 14.41
CA ASN A 106 -6.10 5.90 14.01
C ASN A 106 -6.50 4.62 13.28
N LEU A 107 -5.64 3.62 13.21
CA LEU A 107 -5.95 2.35 12.57
C LEU A 107 -6.75 1.44 13.51
N ALA A 108 -8.07 1.43 13.31
CA ALA A 108 -8.97 0.62 14.13
C ALA A 108 -8.69 -0.89 13.97
N GLY A 109 -8.62 -1.61 15.10
CA GLY A 109 -8.46 -3.05 15.10
C GLY A 109 -7.08 -3.55 14.64
N MET A 110 -6.08 -2.69 14.63
CA MET A 110 -4.74 -3.01 14.17
C MET A 110 -3.70 -2.85 15.29
N GLU A 111 -2.78 -3.77 15.36
CA GLU A 111 -1.59 -3.68 16.19
C GLU A 111 -0.44 -3.16 15.34
N ILE A 112 0.24 -2.11 15.79
CA ILE A 112 1.38 -1.53 15.08
C ILE A 112 2.61 -2.35 15.40
N LEU A 113 3.20 -2.97 14.36
CA LEU A 113 4.43 -3.74 14.48
C LEU A 113 5.67 -2.88 14.24
N HIS A 114 5.55 -1.90 13.34
CA HIS A 114 6.63 -0.96 13.02
C HIS A 114 6.04 0.30 12.38
N VAL A 115 6.55 1.45 12.77
CA VAL A 115 6.27 2.73 12.11
C VAL A 115 7.49 3.61 12.21
N ASP A 116 7.95 4.13 11.09
CA ASP A 116 9.05 5.11 11.05
C ASP A 116 8.97 5.99 9.80
N GLU A 117 9.83 7.00 9.77
CA GLU A 117 9.93 7.94 8.68
C GLU A 117 11.38 8.43 8.59
N GLY A 118 11.93 8.52 7.39
CA GLY A 118 13.29 9.01 7.20
C GLY A 118 13.80 8.86 5.78
N TRP A 119 15.01 9.41 5.56
CA TRP A 119 15.75 9.21 4.32
C TRP A 119 16.25 7.77 4.23
N ARG A 120 16.06 7.15 3.08
CA ARG A 120 16.44 5.76 2.82
C ARG A 120 17.65 5.68 1.92
N ARG A 121 18.21 4.48 1.75
CA ARG A 121 19.32 4.23 0.82
C ARG A 121 18.94 4.52 -0.63
N SER A 122 17.64 4.44 -0.95
CA SER A 122 17.08 4.84 -2.24
C SER A 122 17.15 6.35 -2.50
N GLU A 123 17.62 7.14 -1.54
CA GLU A 123 17.61 8.60 -1.55
C GLU A 123 16.22 9.21 -1.49
N ARG A 124 15.20 8.42 -1.13
CA ARG A 124 13.84 8.88 -0.88
C ARG A 124 13.60 9.05 0.62
N HIS A 125 12.84 10.06 0.95
CA HIS A 125 12.30 10.21 2.31
C HIS A 125 10.95 9.49 2.34
N GLU A 126 10.87 8.40 3.08
CA GLU A 126 9.70 7.52 3.10
C GLU A 126 9.18 7.30 4.51
N ALA A 127 7.85 7.18 4.60
CA ALA A 127 7.16 6.66 5.77
C ALA A 127 6.92 5.17 5.55
N TRP A 128 7.22 4.35 6.55
CA TRP A 128 7.01 2.90 6.56
C TRP A 128 6.09 2.52 7.70
N LEU A 129 5.17 1.62 7.41
CA LEU A 129 4.23 1.09 8.40
C LEU A 129 4.07 -0.41 8.17
N ALA A 130 4.18 -1.17 9.26
CA ALA A 130 3.77 -2.56 9.31
C ALA A 130 2.80 -2.74 10.46
N CYS A 131 1.65 -3.31 10.20
CA CYS A 131 0.66 -3.56 11.24
C CYS A 131 -0.10 -4.86 10.98
N LYS A 132 -0.75 -5.36 12.03
CA LYS A 132 -1.40 -6.66 12.03
C LYS A 132 -2.83 -6.51 12.54
N LYS A 133 -3.77 -7.12 11.86
CA LYS A 133 -5.16 -7.17 12.33
C LYS A 133 -5.25 -8.01 13.60
N ILE A 134 -5.85 -7.44 14.64
CA ILE A 134 -5.90 -8.09 15.95
C ILE A 134 -6.88 -9.27 15.96
N ILE A 135 -8.02 -9.10 15.30
CA ILE A 135 -9.07 -10.15 15.28
C ILE A 135 -9.60 -10.33 13.87
#